data_9aebe23b57412fc16c59fb8487b835ac
#
_entry.id   9aebe23b57412fc16c59fb8487b835ac
#
_cell.length_a   1.000
_cell.length_b   1.000
_cell.length_c   1.000
_cell.angle_alpha   90.00
_cell.angle_beta   90.00
_cell.angle_gamma   90.00
#
_symmetry.space_group_name_H-M   'P 1'
#
loop_
_entity.id
_entity.type
_entity.pdbx_description
1 polymer ?
#
loop_
_entity_poly.entity_id
_entity_poly.type
_entity_poly.pdbx_seq_one_letter_code
_entity_poly.pdbx_strand_id
1 'polypeptide(L)'
;MHRLAFTKADTAKFISHLDLMRTFQRSFLRAGIHIKHTEGFNPHAFVSIPLPLSVGYSSSCEVLECQVLDTPLEEVPQRMNAALPAGITVQRCYEGVRPVKELYYVNYIVTLEYEAGAPFGAESAIRGLLSRDSLVMEKKSKKAKSGKVEVDLIPLIAKATVEERRDTIALDLILKAQNPGLNPELIVSAIRTYCPDAAPDYAVFHRRAVLDERFQNWE
;
A
#
# COMPACT_ATOMS: atom_id res chain seq x y z
N MET A 1 22.00 2.33 -4.05
CA MET A 1 20.91 1.32 -3.85
C MET A 1 19.98 1.41 -5.04
N HIS A 2 19.72 0.28 -5.73
CA HIS A 2 18.80 0.26 -6.85
C HIS A 2 17.37 0.02 -6.36
N ARG A 3 16.40 0.54 -7.11
CA ARG A 3 14.98 0.38 -6.85
C ARG A 3 14.26 -0.18 -8.06
N LEU A 4 13.39 -1.16 -7.82
CA LEU A 4 12.43 -1.64 -8.80
C LEU A 4 11.06 -1.05 -8.47
N ALA A 5 10.52 -0.21 -9.35
CA ALA A 5 9.11 0.16 -9.30
C ALA A 5 8.29 -0.97 -9.91
N PHE A 6 7.25 -1.44 -9.20
CA PHE A 6 6.43 -2.56 -9.64
C PHE A 6 4.96 -2.41 -9.27
N THR A 7 4.12 -3.15 -9.97
CA THR A 7 2.68 -3.26 -9.67
C THR A 7 2.38 -4.59 -9.00
N LYS A 8 1.32 -4.61 -8.19
CA LYS A 8 0.78 -5.83 -7.57
C LYS A 8 -0.74 -5.83 -7.74
N ALA A 9 -1.26 -6.75 -8.55
CA ALA A 9 -2.66 -6.76 -8.96
C ALA A 9 -3.24 -8.19 -9.00
N ASP A 10 -4.45 -8.34 -9.42
CA ASP A 10 -5.17 -9.59 -9.63
C ASP A 10 -5.03 -10.54 -8.43
N THR A 11 -4.74 -11.82 -8.68
CA THR A 11 -4.53 -12.81 -7.62
C THR A 11 -3.26 -12.58 -6.81
N ALA A 12 -2.26 -11.88 -7.35
CA ALA A 12 -1.04 -11.55 -6.62
C ALA A 12 -1.31 -10.63 -5.42
N LYS A 13 -2.42 -9.88 -5.39
CA LYS A 13 -2.79 -9.06 -4.22
C LYS A 13 -2.88 -9.87 -2.92
N PHE A 14 -3.13 -11.17 -3.00
CA PHE A 14 -3.24 -12.06 -1.84
C PHE A 14 -1.90 -12.65 -1.36
N ILE A 15 -0.80 -12.40 -2.07
CA ILE A 15 0.55 -12.83 -1.65
C ILE A 15 0.96 -12.03 -0.40
N SER A 16 1.40 -12.74 0.65
CA SER A 16 1.91 -12.10 1.87
C SER A 16 3.21 -11.34 1.63
N HIS A 17 3.57 -10.41 2.52
CA HIS A 17 4.83 -9.67 2.41
C HIS A 17 6.06 -10.61 2.36
N LEU A 18 6.11 -11.62 3.23
CA LEU A 18 7.23 -12.56 3.27
C LEU A 18 7.31 -13.41 1.98
N ASP A 19 6.17 -13.84 1.45
CA ASP A 19 6.15 -14.61 0.22
C ASP A 19 6.46 -13.75 -0.99
N LEU A 20 6.06 -12.48 -0.98
CA LEU A 20 6.45 -11.51 -2.01
C LEU A 20 7.97 -11.32 -2.04
N MET A 21 8.61 -11.15 -0.88
CA MET A 21 10.07 -11.07 -0.76
C MET A 21 10.75 -12.32 -1.33
N ARG A 22 10.28 -13.52 -0.94
CA ARG A 22 10.78 -14.80 -1.46
C ARG A 22 10.55 -14.94 -2.97
N THR A 23 9.42 -14.45 -3.47
CA THR A 23 9.11 -14.44 -4.91
C THR A 23 10.13 -13.62 -5.66
N PHE A 24 10.44 -12.41 -5.22
CA PHE A 24 11.48 -11.57 -5.84
C PHE A 24 12.86 -12.24 -5.78
N GLN A 25 13.29 -12.75 -4.62
CA GLN A 25 14.58 -13.44 -4.47
C GLN A 25 14.74 -14.60 -5.47
N ARG A 26 13.70 -15.44 -5.60
CA ARG A 26 13.69 -16.56 -6.56
C ARG A 26 13.61 -16.07 -8.01
N SER A 27 12.91 -14.96 -8.27
CA SER A 27 12.80 -14.40 -9.61
C SER A 27 14.10 -13.79 -10.10
N PHE A 28 14.86 -13.11 -9.24
CA PHE A 28 16.23 -12.66 -9.56
C PHE A 28 17.11 -13.83 -9.98
N LEU A 29 17.08 -14.95 -9.22
CA LEU A 29 17.85 -16.15 -9.54
C LEU A 29 17.41 -16.75 -10.88
N ARG A 30 16.11 -16.91 -11.15
CA ARG A 30 15.59 -17.44 -12.43
C ARG A 30 15.89 -16.53 -13.61
N ALA A 31 15.86 -15.21 -13.40
CA ALA A 31 16.21 -14.22 -14.41
C ALA A 31 17.72 -14.16 -14.70
N GLY A 32 18.55 -14.87 -13.92
CA GLY A 32 20.01 -14.79 -14.00
C GLY A 32 20.56 -13.40 -13.68
N ILE A 33 19.89 -12.66 -12.79
CA ILE A 33 20.31 -11.34 -12.32
C ILE A 33 20.96 -11.49 -10.96
N HIS A 34 22.25 -11.16 -10.85
CA HIS A 34 22.94 -11.21 -9.58
C HIS A 34 22.69 -9.92 -8.77
N ILE A 35 22.27 -10.10 -7.53
CA ILE A 35 22.10 -9.00 -6.57
C ILE A 35 22.95 -9.25 -5.33
N LYS A 36 23.30 -8.18 -4.62
CA LYS A 36 24.07 -8.27 -3.37
C LYS A 36 23.33 -9.17 -2.38
N HIS A 37 24.08 -10.02 -1.66
CA HIS A 37 23.58 -10.82 -0.55
C HIS A 37 23.82 -10.10 0.79
N THR A 38 23.02 -10.46 1.78
CA THR A 38 23.26 -10.07 3.17
C THR A 38 24.57 -10.65 3.69
N GLU A 39 25.20 -9.97 4.64
CA GLU A 39 26.39 -10.45 5.31
C GLU A 39 25.96 -11.26 6.56
N GLY A 40 26.78 -12.25 6.97
CA GLY A 40 26.56 -13.05 8.17
C GLY A 40 26.51 -14.56 7.92
N PHE A 41 26.03 -15.32 8.90
CA PHE A 41 26.06 -16.80 8.90
C PHE A 41 25.12 -17.47 7.88
N ASN A 42 24.11 -16.74 7.40
CA ASN A 42 23.12 -17.27 6.43
C ASN A 42 22.87 -16.25 5.31
N PRO A 43 23.83 -16.07 4.39
CA PRO A 43 23.71 -15.09 3.31
C PRO A 43 22.53 -15.40 2.40
N HIS A 44 21.72 -14.39 2.11
CA HIS A 44 20.62 -14.48 1.17
C HIS A 44 20.53 -13.20 0.33
N ALA A 45 19.89 -13.29 -0.83
CA ALA A 45 19.69 -12.15 -1.71
C ALA A 45 19.01 -10.99 -0.97
N PHE A 46 19.68 -9.84 -0.91
CA PHE A 46 19.16 -8.66 -0.20
C PHE A 46 18.08 -7.99 -1.03
N VAL A 47 16.87 -8.01 -0.50
CA VAL A 47 15.72 -7.26 -1.02
C VAL A 47 14.97 -6.64 0.16
N SER A 48 14.45 -5.43 -0.02
CA SER A 48 13.67 -4.70 0.98
C SER A 48 12.50 -3.99 0.32
N ILE A 49 11.35 -3.96 0.97
CA ILE A 49 10.19 -3.16 0.55
C ILE A 49 9.96 -2.12 1.64
N PRO A 50 10.27 -0.84 1.37
CA PRO A 50 10.20 0.23 2.38
C PRO A 50 8.81 0.43 3.00
N LEU A 51 7.76 0.22 2.20
CA LEU A 51 6.37 0.38 2.65
C LEU A 51 5.53 -0.85 2.26
N PRO A 52 5.55 -1.92 3.10
CA PRO A 52 4.79 -3.13 2.82
C PRO A 52 3.31 -2.87 2.54
N LEU A 53 2.76 -3.57 1.54
CA LEU A 53 1.35 -3.55 1.20
C LEU A 53 0.59 -4.64 1.96
N SER A 54 -0.58 -4.32 2.48
CA SER A 54 -1.45 -5.31 3.14
C SER A 54 -1.89 -6.41 2.17
N VAL A 55 -2.15 -7.61 2.69
CA VAL A 55 -2.72 -8.71 1.90
C VAL A 55 -4.13 -8.31 1.45
N GLY A 56 -4.47 -8.65 0.22
CA GLY A 56 -5.75 -8.28 -0.41
C GLY A 56 -5.72 -6.92 -1.11
N TYR A 57 -4.67 -6.11 -0.91
CA TYR A 57 -4.54 -4.80 -1.54
C TYR A 57 -3.79 -4.92 -2.88
N SER A 58 -4.28 -4.19 -3.88
CA SER A 58 -3.57 -3.95 -5.13
C SER A 58 -2.78 -2.65 -5.09
N SER A 59 -1.79 -2.52 -5.96
CA SER A 59 -0.96 -1.32 -6.06
C SER A 59 -0.38 -1.13 -7.45
N SER A 60 -0.26 0.12 -7.87
CA SER A 60 0.45 0.54 -9.09
C SER A 60 1.81 1.21 -8.82
N CYS A 61 2.26 1.29 -7.56
CA CYS A 61 3.40 2.12 -7.15
C CYS A 61 4.26 1.49 -6.05
N GLU A 62 4.44 0.17 -6.07
CA GLU A 62 5.30 -0.51 -5.11
C GLU A 62 6.78 -0.33 -5.46
N VAL A 63 7.62 -0.27 -4.42
CA VAL A 63 9.07 -0.15 -4.57
C VAL A 63 9.76 -1.27 -3.82
N LEU A 64 10.66 -1.96 -4.51
CA LEU A 64 11.60 -2.91 -3.93
C LEU A 64 13.01 -2.36 -4.03
N GLU A 65 13.75 -2.35 -2.93
CA GLU A 65 15.17 -1.99 -2.89
C GLU A 65 16.04 -3.23 -2.98
N CYS A 66 17.06 -3.18 -3.84
CA CYS A 66 18.09 -4.19 -3.98
C CYS A 66 19.39 -3.55 -4.48
N GLN A 67 20.43 -4.35 -4.68
CA GLN A 67 21.66 -3.90 -5.36
C GLN A 67 22.00 -4.90 -6.46
N VAL A 68 21.70 -4.53 -7.70
CA VAL A 68 22.08 -5.28 -8.92
C VAL A 68 23.58 -5.12 -9.13
N LEU A 69 24.28 -6.21 -9.50
CA LEU A 69 25.75 -6.23 -9.57
C LEU A 69 26.28 -6.18 -11.02
N ASP A 70 25.66 -6.89 -11.93
CA ASP A 70 26.24 -7.18 -13.25
C ASP A 70 25.26 -7.04 -14.43
N THR A 71 24.04 -6.59 -14.17
CA THR A 71 23.01 -6.43 -15.21
C THR A 71 22.72 -4.94 -15.41
N PRO A 72 22.70 -4.44 -16.67
CA PRO A 72 22.25 -3.08 -16.96
C PRO A 72 20.84 -2.84 -16.40
N LEU A 73 20.60 -1.71 -15.75
CA LEU A 73 19.33 -1.46 -15.06
C LEU A 73 18.13 -1.43 -16.01
N GLU A 74 18.34 -1.02 -17.25
CA GLU A 74 17.34 -1.02 -18.32
C GLU A 74 16.87 -2.40 -18.76
N GLU A 75 17.71 -3.44 -18.59
CA GLU A 75 17.36 -4.84 -18.92
C GLU A 75 16.61 -5.54 -17.79
N VAL A 76 16.76 -5.06 -16.55
CA VAL A 76 16.18 -5.69 -15.36
C VAL A 76 14.67 -5.89 -15.48
N PRO A 77 13.86 -4.89 -15.90
CA PRO A 77 12.40 -5.07 -15.99
C PRO A 77 12.01 -6.22 -16.94
N GLN A 78 12.58 -6.30 -18.13
CA GLN A 78 12.26 -7.33 -19.09
C GLN A 78 12.60 -8.72 -18.55
N ARG A 79 13.81 -8.90 -17.99
CA ARG A 79 14.28 -10.19 -17.46
C ARG A 79 13.47 -10.61 -16.23
N MET A 80 13.16 -9.66 -15.33
CA MET A 80 12.34 -9.93 -14.16
C MET A 80 10.91 -10.33 -14.54
N ASN A 81 10.28 -9.63 -15.48
CA ASN A 81 8.91 -9.91 -15.90
C ASN A 81 8.77 -11.28 -16.58
N ALA A 82 9.82 -11.80 -17.21
CA ALA A 82 9.86 -13.17 -17.73
C ALA A 82 9.89 -14.24 -16.61
N ALA A 83 10.33 -13.86 -15.39
CA ALA A 83 10.51 -14.77 -14.26
C ALA A 83 9.48 -14.57 -13.13
N LEU A 84 8.76 -13.47 -13.10
CA LEU A 84 7.75 -13.16 -12.09
C LEU A 84 6.43 -13.87 -12.39
N PRO A 85 5.63 -14.19 -11.35
CA PRO A 85 4.27 -14.69 -11.55
C PRO A 85 3.34 -13.60 -12.08
N ALA A 86 2.22 -14.01 -12.69
CA ALA A 86 1.16 -13.11 -13.12
C ALA A 86 0.68 -12.21 -11.95
N GLY A 87 0.32 -10.97 -12.28
CA GLY A 87 -0.13 -9.97 -11.31
C GLY A 87 0.99 -9.20 -10.59
N ILE A 88 2.26 -9.50 -10.86
CA ILE A 88 3.41 -8.70 -10.44
C ILE A 88 4.18 -8.28 -11.69
N THR A 89 4.33 -6.97 -11.91
CA THR A 89 5.03 -6.45 -13.09
C THR A 89 6.02 -5.36 -12.66
N VAL A 90 7.30 -5.54 -12.97
CA VAL A 90 8.34 -4.53 -12.82
C VAL A 90 8.24 -3.54 -13.98
N GLN A 91 8.08 -2.26 -13.67
CA GLN A 91 7.94 -1.19 -14.65
C GLN A 91 9.30 -0.60 -15.02
N ARG A 92 10.16 -0.39 -14.02
CA ARG A 92 11.50 0.19 -14.19
C ARG A 92 12.44 -0.23 -13.08
N CYS A 93 13.74 -0.19 -13.35
CA CYS A 93 14.81 -0.30 -12.37
C CYS A 93 15.69 0.94 -12.47
N TYR A 94 16.03 1.57 -11.33
CA TYR A 94 16.73 2.85 -11.31
C TYR A 94 17.55 3.01 -10.02
N GLU A 95 18.47 3.99 -10.01
CA GLU A 95 19.18 4.36 -8.81
C GLU A 95 18.28 5.13 -7.84
N GLY A 96 18.11 4.60 -6.63
CA GLY A 96 17.35 5.25 -5.59
C GLY A 96 18.13 6.36 -4.92
N VAL A 97 17.80 7.61 -5.22
CA VAL A 97 18.48 8.79 -4.68
C VAL A 97 17.79 9.37 -3.45
N ARG A 98 16.47 9.24 -3.36
CA ARG A 98 15.69 9.80 -2.26
C ARG A 98 15.65 8.85 -1.06
N PRO A 99 15.91 9.31 0.17
CA PRO A 99 15.86 8.44 1.35
C PRO A 99 14.41 8.03 1.72
N VAL A 100 14.26 6.83 2.27
CA VAL A 100 12.94 6.29 2.69
C VAL A 100 12.22 7.20 3.70
N LYS A 101 12.96 7.96 4.52
CA LYS A 101 12.38 8.92 5.47
C LYS A 101 11.58 10.05 4.83
N GLU A 102 11.78 10.31 3.53
CA GLU A 102 11.01 11.30 2.76
C GLU A 102 9.70 10.74 2.20
N LEU A 103 9.39 9.48 2.46
CA LEU A 103 8.12 8.87 2.17
C LEU A 103 7.12 9.28 3.26
N TYR A 104 6.30 10.30 2.98
CA TYR A 104 5.41 10.94 3.96
C TYR A 104 3.98 10.44 3.86
N TYR A 105 3.47 10.31 2.63
CA TYR A 105 2.07 9.99 2.39
C TYR A 105 1.91 8.85 1.39
N VAL A 106 0.75 8.23 1.45
CA VAL A 106 0.26 7.26 0.46
C VAL A 106 -1.10 7.70 -0.03
N ASN A 107 -1.31 7.57 -1.33
CA ASN A 107 -2.62 7.76 -1.91
C ASN A 107 -3.29 6.41 -2.16
N TYR A 108 -4.49 6.25 -1.62
CA TYR A 108 -5.34 5.09 -1.82
C TYR A 108 -6.64 5.47 -2.51
N ILE A 109 -7.07 4.64 -3.45
CA ILE A 109 -8.46 4.56 -3.87
C ILE A 109 -9.09 3.39 -3.11
N VAL A 110 -10.13 3.68 -2.34
CA VAL A 110 -10.94 2.65 -1.67
C VAL A 110 -12.31 2.64 -2.31
N THR A 111 -12.68 1.50 -2.89
CA THR A 111 -14.03 1.30 -3.44
C THR A 111 -14.88 0.57 -2.40
N LEU A 112 -15.93 1.21 -1.95
CA LEU A 112 -16.93 0.65 -1.06
C LEU A 112 -18.03 0.01 -1.92
N GLU A 113 -18.22 -1.29 -1.78
CA GLU A 113 -19.16 -2.09 -2.57
C GLU A 113 -20.36 -2.47 -1.73
N TYR A 114 -21.54 -2.40 -2.33
CA TYR A 114 -22.84 -2.68 -1.72
C TYR A 114 -23.63 -3.66 -2.60
N GLU A 115 -24.07 -4.79 -2.03
CA GLU A 115 -24.82 -5.81 -2.77
C GLU A 115 -26.16 -5.30 -3.31
N ALA A 116 -26.80 -4.37 -2.58
CA ALA A 116 -28.07 -3.76 -2.96
C ALA A 116 -27.93 -2.35 -3.59
N GLY A 117 -26.69 -1.95 -3.95
CA GLY A 117 -26.36 -0.59 -4.36
C GLY A 117 -26.11 0.34 -3.17
N ALA A 118 -25.43 1.47 -3.41
CA ALA A 118 -25.10 2.42 -2.37
C ALA A 118 -26.37 3.01 -1.72
N PRO A 119 -26.49 2.97 -0.37
CA PRO A 119 -27.66 3.51 0.32
C PRO A 119 -27.80 5.02 0.07
N PHE A 120 -29.04 5.49 -0.04
CA PHE A 120 -29.34 6.91 -0.20
C PHE A 120 -28.72 7.73 0.92
N GLY A 121 -27.94 8.77 0.57
CA GLY A 121 -27.27 9.64 1.53
C GLY A 121 -25.98 9.09 2.14
N ALA A 122 -25.55 7.86 1.76
CA ALA A 122 -24.34 7.25 2.30
C ALA A 122 -23.08 8.08 1.98
N GLU A 123 -22.99 8.67 0.77
CA GLU A 123 -21.88 9.56 0.40
C GLU A 123 -21.80 10.77 1.37
N SER A 124 -22.93 11.43 1.62
CA SER A 124 -23.00 12.58 2.54
C SER A 124 -22.67 12.21 3.98
N ALA A 125 -23.13 11.04 4.46
CA ALA A 125 -22.82 10.55 5.80
C ALA A 125 -21.32 10.27 5.97
N ILE A 126 -20.69 9.60 4.99
CA ILE A 126 -19.25 9.32 5.00
C ILE A 126 -18.43 10.61 4.90
N ARG A 127 -18.83 11.54 4.04
CA ARG A 127 -18.21 12.87 3.93
C ARG A 127 -18.27 13.63 5.26
N GLY A 128 -19.43 13.64 5.90
CA GLY A 128 -19.62 14.25 7.23
C GLY A 128 -18.75 13.57 8.29
N LEU A 129 -18.61 12.25 8.28
CA LEU A 129 -17.74 11.51 9.19
C LEU A 129 -16.28 11.93 9.05
N LEU A 130 -15.77 12.00 7.83
CA LEU A 130 -14.36 12.35 7.53
C LEU A 130 -14.07 13.86 7.70
N SER A 131 -15.09 14.68 7.88
CA SER A 131 -14.97 16.13 8.12
C SER A 131 -15.08 16.52 9.59
N ARG A 132 -15.12 15.56 10.52
CA ARG A 132 -15.13 15.81 11.97
C ARG A 132 -13.78 16.36 12.44
N ASP A 133 -13.79 17.06 13.57
CA ASP A 133 -12.57 17.52 14.24
C ASP A 133 -11.74 16.36 14.82
N SER A 134 -12.40 15.27 15.20
CA SER A 134 -11.78 14.06 15.75
C SER A 134 -12.59 12.82 15.38
N LEU A 135 -11.88 11.72 15.09
CA LEU A 135 -12.46 10.40 14.77
C LEU A 135 -11.62 9.31 15.43
N VAL A 136 -11.97 8.96 16.66
CA VAL A 136 -11.20 8.01 17.48
C VAL A 136 -11.62 6.59 17.20
N MET A 137 -10.64 5.72 16.90
CA MET A 137 -10.81 4.28 16.68
C MET A 137 -9.85 3.47 17.56
N GLU A 138 -10.30 2.31 18.05
CA GLU A 138 -9.41 1.34 18.70
C GLU A 138 -8.58 0.56 17.67
N LYS A 139 -7.27 0.49 17.88
CA LYS A 139 -6.33 -0.31 17.10
C LYS A 139 -5.64 -1.34 17.98
N LYS A 140 -5.49 -2.58 17.50
CA LYS A 140 -4.66 -3.58 18.19
C LYS A 140 -3.21 -3.12 18.29
N SER A 141 -2.62 -3.22 19.46
CA SER A 141 -1.22 -2.84 19.71
C SER A 141 -0.52 -3.88 20.57
N LYS A 142 0.55 -4.47 20.03
CA LYS A 142 1.40 -5.40 20.78
C LYS A 142 2.20 -4.72 21.90
N LYS A 143 2.32 -3.38 21.86
CA LYS A 143 3.08 -2.59 22.84
C LYS A 143 2.21 -2.10 24.00
N ALA A 144 0.90 -2.03 23.84
CA ALA A 144 -0.02 -1.60 24.88
C ALA A 144 -0.35 -2.75 25.83
N LYS A 145 -0.31 -2.50 27.15
CA LYS A 145 -0.68 -3.49 28.18
C LYS A 145 -2.11 -4.04 28.01
N SER A 146 -3.03 -3.20 27.51
CA SER A 146 -4.42 -3.56 27.17
C SER A 146 -4.57 -4.35 25.86
N GLY A 147 -3.50 -4.50 25.08
CA GLY A 147 -3.55 -5.06 23.73
C GLY A 147 -4.19 -4.13 22.67
N LYS A 148 -4.68 -2.95 23.08
CA LYS A 148 -5.35 -1.96 22.24
C LYS A 148 -4.84 -0.56 22.52
N VAL A 149 -4.95 0.33 21.54
CA VAL A 149 -4.63 1.76 21.64
C VAL A 149 -5.68 2.54 20.85
N GLU A 150 -6.11 3.66 21.41
CA GLU A 150 -6.95 4.62 20.71
C GLU A 150 -6.10 5.46 19.75
N VAL A 151 -6.62 5.69 18.57
CA VAL A 151 -5.98 6.49 17.51
C VAL A 151 -7.02 7.43 16.93
N ASP A 152 -6.75 8.73 16.97
CA ASP A 152 -7.52 9.71 16.21
C ASP A 152 -7.06 9.65 14.73
N LEU A 153 -7.99 9.37 13.84
CA LEU A 153 -7.71 9.19 12.42
C LEU A 153 -7.55 10.52 11.69
N ILE A 154 -8.25 11.58 12.11
CA ILE A 154 -8.31 12.86 11.39
C ILE A 154 -6.92 13.48 11.18
N PRO A 155 -6.03 13.57 12.18
CA PRO A 155 -4.68 14.11 11.98
C PRO A 155 -3.79 13.28 11.05
N LEU A 156 -4.22 12.06 10.70
CA LEU A 156 -3.50 11.14 9.82
C LEU A 156 -4.04 11.15 8.38
N ILE A 157 -5.12 11.87 8.13
CA ILE A 157 -5.74 12.04 6.81
C ILE A 157 -5.33 13.43 6.28
N ALA A 158 -4.46 13.48 5.28
CA ALA A 158 -4.06 14.74 4.66
C ALA A 158 -5.12 15.24 3.67
N LYS A 159 -5.80 14.32 2.98
CA LYS A 159 -6.89 14.63 2.06
C LYS A 159 -7.85 13.44 1.97
N ALA A 160 -9.14 13.73 1.91
CA ALA A 160 -10.17 12.75 1.61
C ALA A 160 -11.20 13.35 0.65
N THR A 161 -11.53 12.63 -0.41
CA THR A 161 -12.69 12.93 -1.27
C THR A 161 -13.58 11.71 -1.32
N VAL A 162 -14.89 11.93 -1.32
CA VAL A 162 -15.91 10.89 -1.36
C VAL A 162 -16.75 11.13 -2.62
N GLU A 163 -16.94 10.11 -3.44
CA GLU A 163 -17.65 10.20 -4.70
C GLU A 163 -18.57 8.98 -4.86
N GLU A 164 -19.86 9.21 -5.03
CA GLU A 164 -20.82 8.16 -5.37
C GLU A 164 -20.68 7.78 -6.85
N ARG A 165 -20.63 6.48 -7.16
CA ARG A 165 -20.48 5.91 -8.50
C ARG A 165 -21.46 4.76 -8.69
N ARG A 166 -22.63 5.06 -9.30
CA ARG A 166 -23.71 4.07 -9.49
C ARG A 166 -24.00 3.29 -8.19
N ASP A 167 -23.46 2.07 -8.10
CA ASP A 167 -23.73 1.12 -7.00
C ASP A 167 -22.62 1.11 -5.95
N THR A 168 -21.60 1.97 -6.05
CA THR A 168 -20.42 2.01 -5.17
C THR A 168 -20.11 3.43 -4.71
N ILE A 169 -19.32 3.54 -3.64
CA ILE A 169 -18.72 4.83 -3.22
C ILE A 169 -17.21 4.71 -3.30
N ALA A 170 -16.57 5.65 -4.00
CA ALA A 170 -15.13 5.74 -4.09
C ALA A 170 -14.59 6.78 -3.11
N LEU A 171 -13.58 6.38 -2.33
CA LEU A 171 -12.81 7.27 -1.47
C LEU A 171 -11.43 7.46 -2.11
N ASP A 172 -11.06 8.70 -2.42
CA ASP A 172 -9.67 9.07 -2.77
C ASP A 172 -9.01 9.66 -1.54
N LEU A 173 -8.08 8.93 -0.96
CA LEU A 173 -7.50 9.20 0.34
C LEU A 173 -6.00 9.44 0.24
N ILE A 174 -5.51 10.57 0.77
CA ILE A 174 -4.09 10.78 1.02
C ILE A 174 -3.85 10.64 2.52
N LEU A 175 -3.13 9.59 2.91
CA LEU A 175 -2.95 9.18 4.30
C LEU A 175 -1.47 9.25 4.69
N LYS A 176 -1.17 9.53 5.96
CA LYS A 176 0.19 9.40 6.49
C LYS A 176 0.69 7.96 6.30
N ALA A 177 1.88 7.83 5.72
CA ALA A 177 2.48 6.54 5.37
C ALA A 177 3.15 5.87 6.58
N GLN A 178 3.78 6.65 7.47
CA GLN A 178 4.58 6.12 8.58
C GLN A 178 4.69 7.12 9.74
N ASN A 179 4.96 6.61 10.91
CA ASN A 179 5.32 7.27 12.18
C ASN A 179 4.36 8.39 12.69
N PRO A 180 3.09 8.13 12.97
CA PRO A 180 2.34 6.91 12.71
C PRO A 180 1.73 6.90 11.30
N GLY A 181 1.65 5.70 10.70
CA GLY A 181 0.94 5.50 9.44
C GLY A 181 -0.53 5.12 9.68
N LEU A 182 -1.40 5.49 8.73
CA LEU A 182 -2.81 5.11 8.74
C LEU A 182 -3.10 4.08 7.64
N ASN A 183 -3.61 2.91 8.07
CA ASN A 183 -4.14 1.91 7.14
C ASN A 183 -5.59 2.30 6.78
N PRO A 184 -5.97 2.39 5.49
CA PRO A 184 -7.32 2.75 5.07
C PRO A 184 -8.41 1.80 5.59
N GLU A 185 -8.09 0.56 5.96
CA GLU A 185 -9.02 -0.37 6.63
C GLU A 185 -9.61 0.22 7.91
N LEU A 186 -8.86 1.06 8.65
CA LEU A 186 -9.38 1.71 9.84
C LEU A 186 -10.46 2.75 9.51
N ILE A 187 -10.37 3.39 8.34
CA ILE A 187 -11.39 4.32 7.86
C ILE A 187 -12.67 3.56 7.52
N VAL A 188 -12.57 2.42 6.83
CA VAL A 188 -13.72 1.54 6.55
C VAL A 188 -14.34 1.03 7.87
N SER A 189 -13.51 0.67 8.84
CA SER A 189 -13.98 0.27 10.17
C SER A 189 -14.69 1.41 10.90
N ALA A 190 -14.22 2.66 10.76
CA ALA A 190 -14.89 3.84 11.31
C ALA A 190 -16.25 4.10 10.64
N ILE A 191 -16.34 3.92 9.31
CA ILE A 191 -17.63 4.03 8.59
C ILE A 191 -18.61 3.00 9.14
N ARG A 192 -18.19 1.73 9.28
CA ARG A 192 -19.04 0.67 9.85
C ARG A 192 -19.49 0.95 11.28
N THR A 193 -18.66 1.63 12.07
CA THR A 193 -18.95 1.94 13.49
C THR A 193 -19.86 3.15 13.64
N TYR A 194 -19.57 4.24 12.92
CA TYR A 194 -20.20 5.54 13.15
C TYR A 194 -21.29 5.89 12.13
N CYS A 195 -21.34 5.17 11.01
CA CYS A 195 -22.34 5.32 9.94
C CYS A 195 -22.87 3.95 9.51
N PRO A 196 -23.52 3.18 10.41
CA PRO A 196 -23.92 1.80 10.11
C PRO A 196 -24.85 1.70 8.89
N ASP A 197 -25.70 2.69 8.64
CA ASP A 197 -26.60 2.75 7.48
C ASP A 197 -25.84 2.99 6.15
N ALA A 198 -24.60 3.46 6.23
CA ALA A 198 -23.71 3.66 5.08
C ALA A 198 -22.58 2.62 5.03
N ALA A 199 -22.65 1.58 5.88
CA ALA A 199 -21.61 0.55 5.95
C ALA A 199 -21.57 -0.28 4.67
N PRO A 200 -20.38 -0.45 4.05
CA PRO A 200 -20.25 -1.29 2.86
C PRO A 200 -20.22 -2.78 3.23
N ASP A 201 -20.74 -3.63 2.32
CA ASP A 201 -20.59 -5.07 2.40
C ASP A 201 -19.12 -5.46 2.20
N TYR A 202 -18.49 -4.88 1.19
CA TYR A 202 -17.07 -5.10 0.87
C TYR A 202 -16.32 -3.78 0.66
N ALA A 203 -14.99 -3.85 0.77
CA ALA A 203 -14.10 -2.74 0.44
C ALA A 203 -12.90 -3.25 -0.35
N VAL A 204 -12.62 -2.59 -1.48
CA VAL A 204 -11.46 -2.89 -2.34
C VAL A 204 -10.46 -1.75 -2.21
N PHE A 205 -9.19 -2.09 -1.98
CA PHE A 205 -8.12 -1.14 -1.73
C PHE A 205 -7.09 -1.15 -2.85
N HIS A 206 -6.81 0.01 -3.40
CA HIS A 206 -5.77 0.20 -4.40
C HIS A 206 -4.82 1.33 -3.99
N ARG A 207 -3.53 1.02 -3.80
CA ARG A 207 -2.47 2.03 -3.59
C ARG A 207 -2.09 2.64 -4.94
N ARG A 208 -2.37 3.92 -5.13
CA ARG A 208 -2.15 4.62 -6.40
C ARG A 208 -0.81 5.34 -6.46
N ALA A 209 -0.35 5.92 -5.36
CA ALA A 209 0.90 6.66 -5.31
C ALA A 209 1.54 6.63 -3.91
N VAL A 210 2.86 6.78 -3.90
CA VAL A 210 3.67 7.07 -2.71
C VAL A 210 4.20 8.47 -2.85
N LEU A 211 4.01 9.32 -1.84
CA LEU A 211 4.20 10.76 -1.94
C LEU A 211 5.16 11.28 -0.84
N ASP A 212 5.86 12.34 -1.17
CA ASP A 212 6.66 13.11 -0.23
C ASP A 212 5.82 14.13 0.56
N GLU A 213 6.46 14.94 1.40
CA GLU A 213 5.83 15.98 2.21
C GLU A 213 5.10 17.04 1.38
N ARG A 214 5.51 17.25 0.12
CA ARG A 214 4.91 18.22 -0.81
C ARG A 214 3.88 17.60 -1.75
N PHE A 215 3.46 16.36 -1.47
CA PHE A 215 2.54 15.58 -2.30
C PHE A 215 3.06 15.30 -3.73
N GLN A 216 4.39 15.34 -3.93
CA GLN A 216 5.02 14.91 -5.17
C GLN A 216 5.34 13.42 -5.10
N ASN A 217 5.36 12.73 -6.23
CA ASN A 217 5.78 11.33 -6.26
C ASN A 217 7.16 11.19 -5.61
N TRP A 218 7.26 10.26 -4.65
CA TRP A 218 8.48 10.02 -3.90
C TRP A 218 9.54 9.29 -4.72
N GLU A 219 9.15 8.48 -5.67
CA GLU A 219 10.03 7.71 -6.55
C GLU A 219 10.45 8.49 -7.83
#